data_ebd45b6519745f043dc493fe66ab0a9b
#
_entry.id   ebd45b6519745f043dc493fe66ab0a9b
#
_cell.length_a   1.000
_cell.length_b   1.000
_cell.length_c   1.000
_cell.angle_alpha   90.00
_cell.angle_beta   90.00
_cell.angle_gamma   90.00
#
_symmetry.space_group_name_H-M   'P 1'
#
loop_
_entity.id
_entity.type
_entity.pdbx_description
1 polymer ?
#
loop_
_entity_poly.entity_id
_entity_poly.type
_entity_poly.pdbx_seq_one_letter_code
_entity_poly.pdbx_strand_id
1 'polypeptide(L)'
;MSMKIGNDAFNERVNDGINNAFMRGAVAGVQDNLRQRKLDAADELGNWEEWRSLGEEIRQHVLDNLDYYLYQLSESVANRGGHVFFAKTAEEASQYIQDVIKEKNGQKVVKSKSMVTEEINLNAVLESAGCEVIETDLGEYILQLNDNEPPSHIIGPAMHKNRQQVKDVFTKKINYQKSDSPEELAWHARETLRNEYLTADVGITGCNFAVAETGSICLVTNEGNADLVMALPKTQITVMGMERIVPTFEELDVLVSLLSRSAVGQKLPSYVTVLTGPRDEGDVDGPEDFHLVIVDNGRSAILGGEFRSILQCIRCAACVNVCPVYRHVGGHSYGSIYSGPIGAVLSPLLGGYDDYKELPYASTLCGACTEACPVKIPLHELLLKHRQVIVEKEGKAPISEKLAMKAFGLGAASSSLYKIGSKIAPTAMNPFTIGDKISKGPGPLKAWTEIREFPAPHKERFRDWFKNRPEGGE
;
A
#
# COMPACT_ATOMS: atom_id res chain seq x y z
N MET A 1 6.81 -8.53 15.43
CA MET A 1 7.66 -8.20 14.26
C MET A 1 7.11 -6.95 13.60
N SER A 2 7.93 -6.10 13.02
CA SER A 2 7.51 -4.76 12.58
C SER A 2 7.47 -4.69 11.06
N MET A 3 6.34 -4.23 10.50
CA MET A 3 6.26 -3.77 9.10
C MET A 3 7.10 -2.52 8.86
N LYS A 4 7.77 -2.02 9.91
CA LYS A 4 8.54 -0.79 9.91
C LYS A 4 9.85 -0.95 9.14
N ILE A 5 10.08 -0.04 8.23
CA ILE A 5 11.30 0.05 7.44
C ILE A 5 12.20 1.13 8.04
N GLY A 6 13.37 0.73 8.55
CA GLY A 6 14.34 1.63 9.15
C GLY A 6 13.90 2.24 10.49
N ASN A 7 14.79 3.01 11.10
CA ASN A 7 14.57 3.66 12.40
C ASN A 7 14.56 5.19 12.33
N ASP A 8 14.80 5.77 11.16
CA ASP A 8 14.87 7.20 10.96
C ASP A 8 13.50 7.87 11.21
N ALA A 9 13.50 9.09 11.72
CA ALA A 9 12.29 9.85 11.94
C ALA A 9 11.58 10.15 10.62
N PHE A 10 10.26 10.27 10.65
CA PHE A 10 9.44 10.54 9.45
C PHE A 10 9.93 11.78 8.68
N ASN A 11 10.24 12.87 9.39
CA ASN A 11 10.71 14.11 8.74
C ASN A 11 12.09 13.97 8.08
N GLU A 12 12.97 13.12 8.60
CA GLU A 12 14.27 12.82 8.00
C GLU A 12 14.08 12.07 6.70
N ARG A 13 13.30 10.99 6.70
CA ARG A 13 12.96 10.24 5.49
C ARG A 13 12.27 11.10 4.42
N VAL A 14 11.39 12.01 4.83
CA VAL A 14 10.74 12.97 3.92
C VAL A 14 11.75 13.93 3.32
N ASN A 15 12.67 14.46 4.10
CA ASN A 15 13.72 15.35 3.62
C ASN A 15 14.64 14.66 2.62
N ASP A 16 15.02 13.41 2.89
CA ASP A 16 15.83 12.60 1.97
C ASP A 16 15.09 12.38 0.66
N GLY A 17 13.80 12.04 0.72
CA GLY A 17 12.97 11.89 -0.47
C GLY A 17 12.84 13.17 -1.28
N ILE A 18 12.59 14.31 -0.65
CA ILE A 18 12.49 15.62 -1.33
C ILE A 18 13.80 16.01 -2.00
N ASN A 19 14.93 15.73 -1.37
CA ASN A 19 16.26 16.07 -1.89
C ASN A 19 16.77 15.09 -2.94
N ASN A 20 16.18 13.92 -3.10
CA ASN A 20 16.55 12.93 -4.11
C ASN A 20 15.88 13.25 -5.46
N ALA A 21 16.53 14.08 -6.27
CA ALA A 21 16.02 14.52 -7.56
C ALA A 21 15.83 13.35 -8.55
N PHE A 22 16.72 12.33 -8.52
CA PHE A 22 16.62 11.16 -9.36
C PHE A 22 15.35 10.34 -9.03
N MET A 23 15.16 9.98 -7.77
CA MET A 23 13.97 9.23 -7.31
C MET A 23 12.69 9.99 -7.65
N ARG A 24 12.63 11.31 -7.42
CA ARG A 24 11.47 12.14 -7.75
C ARG A 24 11.17 12.13 -9.25
N GLY A 25 12.17 12.19 -10.10
CA GLY A 25 12.01 12.09 -11.57
C GLY A 25 11.48 10.73 -11.99
N ALA A 26 12.02 9.65 -11.44
CA ALA A 26 11.58 8.28 -11.71
C ALA A 26 10.12 8.06 -11.28
N VAL A 27 9.78 8.42 -10.05
CA VAL A 27 8.41 8.31 -9.51
C VAL A 27 7.43 9.15 -10.35
N ALA A 28 7.77 10.38 -10.70
CA ALA A 28 6.92 11.25 -11.51
C ALA A 28 6.63 10.64 -12.90
N GLY A 29 7.65 10.15 -13.59
CA GLY A 29 7.51 9.51 -14.90
C GLY A 29 6.64 8.27 -14.86
N VAL A 30 6.83 7.40 -13.85
CA VAL A 30 6.00 6.20 -13.67
C VAL A 30 4.55 6.57 -13.36
N GLN A 31 4.31 7.51 -12.45
CA GLN A 31 2.95 7.95 -12.12
C GLN A 31 2.23 8.50 -13.36
N ASP A 32 2.88 9.37 -14.13
CA ASP A 32 2.27 9.97 -15.32
C ASP A 32 1.91 8.88 -16.36
N ASN A 33 2.81 7.93 -16.58
CA ASN A 33 2.58 6.82 -17.51
C ASN A 33 1.44 5.90 -17.04
N LEU A 34 1.49 5.40 -15.80
CA LEU A 34 0.49 4.47 -15.28
C LEU A 34 -0.89 5.12 -15.14
N ARG A 35 -0.93 6.40 -14.77
CA ARG A 35 -2.17 7.16 -14.71
C ARG A 35 -2.81 7.28 -16.09
N GLN A 36 -2.04 7.65 -17.14
CA GLN A 36 -2.56 7.78 -18.48
C GLN A 36 -3.07 6.44 -19.00
N ARG A 37 -2.28 5.39 -18.89
CA ARG A 37 -2.68 4.04 -19.31
C ARG A 37 -3.95 3.54 -18.61
N LYS A 38 -4.13 3.85 -17.31
CA LYS A 38 -5.37 3.55 -16.59
C LYS A 38 -6.56 4.29 -17.17
N LEU A 39 -6.41 5.59 -17.48
CA LEU A 39 -7.50 6.39 -18.09
C LEU A 39 -7.88 5.82 -19.45
N ASP A 40 -6.92 5.53 -20.30
CA ASP A 40 -7.14 4.93 -21.62
C ASP A 40 -7.88 3.59 -21.51
N ALA A 41 -7.48 2.72 -20.55
CA ALA A 41 -8.11 1.42 -20.32
C ALA A 41 -9.53 1.53 -19.73
N ALA A 42 -9.82 2.58 -18.98
CA ALA A 42 -11.15 2.88 -18.45
C ALA A 42 -12.08 3.40 -19.54
N ASP A 43 -11.59 4.35 -20.38
CA ASP A 43 -12.34 4.89 -21.50
C ASP A 43 -12.69 3.81 -22.53
N GLU A 44 -11.74 2.89 -22.81
CA GLU A 44 -11.97 1.77 -23.70
C GLU A 44 -13.04 0.79 -23.19
N LEU A 45 -13.14 0.60 -21.87
CA LEU A 45 -14.18 -0.22 -21.25
C LEU A 45 -15.59 0.42 -21.38
N GLY A 46 -15.64 1.77 -21.37
CA GLY A 46 -16.83 2.57 -21.63
C GLY A 46 -17.78 2.75 -20.44
N ASN A 47 -17.92 1.76 -19.56
CA ASN A 47 -18.79 1.80 -18.37
C ASN A 47 -18.00 1.62 -17.06
N TRP A 48 -16.88 2.28 -16.99
CA TRP A 48 -15.93 2.17 -15.86
C TRP A 48 -16.55 2.36 -14.48
N GLU A 49 -17.49 3.30 -14.35
CA GLU A 49 -18.12 3.58 -13.04
C GLU A 49 -19.06 2.46 -12.58
N GLU A 50 -19.72 1.78 -13.51
CA GLU A 50 -20.56 0.61 -13.22
C GLU A 50 -19.69 -0.55 -12.73
N TRP A 51 -18.54 -0.79 -13.37
CA TRP A 51 -17.57 -1.81 -12.93
C TRP A 51 -17.01 -1.50 -11.55
N ARG A 52 -16.72 -0.23 -11.26
CA ARG A 52 -16.28 0.19 -9.92
C ARG A 52 -17.35 -0.06 -8.87
N SER A 53 -18.62 0.22 -9.16
CA SER A 53 -19.74 -0.05 -8.27
C SER A 53 -19.87 -1.55 -8.01
N LEU A 54 -19.79 -2.36 -9.06
CA LEU A 54 -19.86 -3.82 -8.92
C LEU A 54 -18.67 -4.36 -8.09
N GLY A 55 -17.46 -3.85 -8.32
CA GLY A 55 -16.29 -4.21 -7.52
C GLY A 55 -16.42 -3.82 -6.05
N GLU A 56 -17.01 -2.65 -5.74
CA GLU A 56 -17.35 -2.24 -4.38
C GLU A 56 -18.35 -3.19 -3.74
N GLU A 57 -19.46 -3.50 -4.44
CA GLU A 57 -20.51 -4.38 -3.98
C GLU A 57 -19.99 -5.78 -3.68
N ILE A 58 -19.20 -6.38 -4.58
CA ILE A 58 -18.55 -7.68 -4.36
C ILE A 58 -17.69 -7.65 -3.10
N ARG A 59 -16.82 -6.65 -2.97
CA ARG A 59 -15.93 -6.56 -1.81
C ARG A 59 -16.67 -6.31 -0.52
N GLN A 60 -17.72 -5.49 -0.52
CA GLN A 60 -18.56 -5.25 0.65
C GLN A 60 -19.33 -6.50 1.04
N HIS A 61 -19.95 -7.17 0.08
CA HIS A 61 -20.67 -8.43 0.31
C HIS A 61 -19.79 -9.49 0.97
N VAL A 62 -18.57 -9.67 0.49
CA VAL A 62 -17.61 -10.60 1.09
C VAL A 62 -17.27 -10.22 2.53
N LEU A 63 -17.03 -8.94 2.81
CA LEU A 63 -16.72 -8.47 4.17
C LEU A 63 -17.93 -8.60 5.12
N ASP A 64 -19.14 -8.46 4.60
CA ASP A 64 -20.39 -8.64 5.37
C ASP A 64 -20.64 -10.10 5.76
N ASN A 65 -20.10 -11.05 5.00
CA ASN A 65 -20.28 -12.49 5.16
C ASN A 65 -18.93 -13.22 5.25
N LEU A 66 -17.90 -12.57 5.85
CA LEU A 66 -16.52 -13.05 5.78
C LEU A 66 -16.34 -14.39 6.50
N ASP A 67 -17.02 -14.62 7.61
CA ASP A 67 -17.03 -15.87 8.36
C ASP A 67 -17.57 -17.03 7.52
N TYR A 68 -18.67 -16.81 6.80
CA TYR A 68 -19.24 -17.80 5.89
C TYR A 68 -18.26 -18.17 4.76
N TYR A 69 -17.67 -17.18 4.10
CA TYR A 69 -16.75 -17.43 3.00
C TYR A 69 -15.40 -18.00 3.44
N LEU A 70 -14.92 -17.65 4.63
CA LEU A 70 -13.73 -18.29 5.22
C LEU A 70 -13.99 -19.77 5.52
N TYR A 71 -15.17 -20.09 6.07
CA TYR A 71 -15.57 -21.47 6.30
C TYR A 71 -15.67 -22.24 4.98
N GLN A 72 -16.39 -21.71 3.99
CA GLN A 72 -16.55 -22.33 2.68
C GLN A 72 -15.18 -22.56 2.00
N LEU A 73 -14.31 -21.57 2.01
CA LEU A 73 -12.96 -21.69 1.44
C LEU A 73 -12.18 -22.81 2.12
N SER A 74 -12.21 -22.88 3.45
CA SER A 74 -11.45 -23.91 4.19
C SER A 74 -11.94 -25.32 3.90
N GLU A 75 -13.26 -25.53 3.83
CA GLU A 75 -13.86 -26.82 3.44
C GLU A 75 -13.49 -27.17 1.98
N SER A 76 -13.58 -26.21 1.07
CA SER A 76 -13.25 -26.43 -0.34
C SER A 76 -11.79 -26.82 -0.56
N VAL A 77 -10.86 -26.15 0.14
CA VAL A 77 -9.42 -26.48 0.09
C VAL A 77 -9.15 -27.85 0.70
N ALA A 78 -9.75 -28.15 1.88
CA ALA A 78 -9.57 -29.44 2.55
C ALA A 78 -10.14 -30.61 1.72
N ASN A 79 -11.28 -30.42 1.09
CA ASN A 79 -11.90 -31.43 0.19
C ASN A 79 -11.05 -31.74 -1.06
N ARG A 80 -10.15 -30.83 -1.44
CA ARG A 80 -9.15 -31.00 -2.51
C ARG A 80 -7.81 -31.57 -2.03
N GLY A 81 -7.70 -31.93 -0.74
CA GLY A 81 -6.49 -32.46 -0.15
C GLY A 81 -5.48 -31.40 0.31
N GLY A 82 -5.84 -30.13 0.30
CA GLY A 82 -5.00 -29.05 0.85
C GLY A 82 -5.16 -28.87 2.36
N HIS A 83 -4.18 -28.26 2.98
CA HIS A 83 -4.15 -27.92 4.41
C HIS A 83 -4.47 -26.45 4.62
N VAL A 84 -5.36 -26.12 5.56
CA VAL A 84 -5.70 -24.73 5.90
C VAL A 84 -5.27 -24.41 7.31
N PHE A 85 -4.57 -23.32 7.50
CA PHE A 85 -4.17 -22.79 8.80
C PHE A 85 -4.61 -21.34 8.98
N PHE A 86 -5.32 -21.07 10.05
CA PHE A 86 -5.73 -19.72 10.44
C PHE A 86 -4.72 -19.16 11.44
N ALA A 87 -3.95 -18.16 11.03
CA ALA A 87 -2.98 -17.49 11.86
C ALA A 87 -3.57 -16.18 12.40
N LYS A 88 -3.66 -16.08 13.72
CA LYS A 88 -4.13 -14.88 14.41
C LYS A 88 -3.08 -13.76 14.38
N THR A 89 -1.81 -14.10 14.42
CA THR A 89 -0.68 -13.16 14.44
C THR A 89 0.36 -13.50 13.37
N ALA A 90 1.27 -12.55 13.12
CA ALA A 90 2.42 -12.74 12.24
C ALA A 90 3.32 -13.90 12.72
N GLU A 91 3.48 -14.03 14.03
CA GLU A 91 4.30 -15.06 14.68
C GLU A 91 3.72 -16.46 14.45
N GLU A 92 2.39 -16.62 14.61
CA GLU A 92 1.70 -17.89 14.36
C GLU A 92 1.82 -18.32 12.91
N ALA A 93 1.63 -17.37 11.96
CA ALA A 93 1.80 -17.64 10.53
C ALA A 93 3.23 -18.10 10.21
N SER A 94 4.22 -17.38 10.69
CA SER A 94 5.63 -17.68 10.45
C SER A 94 6.04 -19.01 11.08
N GLN A 95 5.55 -19.31 12.29
CA GLN A 95 5.85 -20.57 12.97
C GLN A 95 5.27 -21.76 12.20
N TYR A 96 4.01 -21.68 11.76
CA TYR A 96 3.40 -22.74 10.97
C TYR A 96 4.18 -23.00 9.67
N ILE A 97 4.58 -21.94 8.97
CA ILE A 97 5.37 -22.07 7.73
C ILE A 97 6.72 -22.74 8.01
N GLN A 98 7.41 -22.36 9.10
CA GLN A 98 8.67 -22.99 9.49
C GLN A 98 8.48 -24.47 9.82
N ASP A 99 7.41 -24.83 10.51
CA ASP A 99 7.12 -26.21 10.90
C ASP A 99 6.85 -27.08 9.66
N VAL A 100 6.10 -26.57 8.67
CA VAL A 100 5.90 -27.25 7.38
C VAL A 100 7.23 -27.45 6.64
N ILE A 101 8.04 -26.41 6.50
CA ILE A 101 9.35 -26.50 5.83
C ILE A 101 10.24 -27.53 6.53
N LYS A 102 10.29 -27.52 7.86
CA LYS A 102 11.07 -28.45 8.66
C LYS A 102 10.57 -29.90 8.51
N GLU A 103 9.26 -30.12 8.50
CA GLU A 103 8.67 -31.45 8.31
C GLU A 103 9.06 -32.04 6.94
N LYS A 104 9.11 -31.18 5.92
CA LYS A 104 9.54 -31.58 4.56
C LYS A 104 11.08 -31.65 4.39
N ASN A 105 11.86 -31.39 5.45
CA ASN A 105 13.32 -31.26 5.42
C ASN A 105 13.79 -30.22 4.37
N GLY A 106 12.98 -29.20 4.11
CA GLY A 106 13.27 -28.17 3.13
C GLY A 106 14.35 -27.21 3.66
N GLN A 107 15.24 -26.81 2.76
CA GLN A 107 16.29 -25.82 3.03
C GLN A 107 16.22 -24.65 2.05
N LYS A 108 15.78 -24.89 0.81
CA LYS A 108 15.68 -23.88 -0.23
C LYS A 108 14.23 -23.53 -0.54
N VAL A 109 13.92 -22.23 -0.43
CA VAL A 109 12.59 -21.68 -0.61
C VAL A 109 12.64 -20.68 -1.78
N VAL A 110 11.80 -20.86 -2.80
CA VAL A 110 11.54 -19.84 -3.82
C VAL A 110 10.24 -19.12 -3.49
N LYS A 111 10.26 -17.79 -3.56
CA LYS A 111 9.11 -16.97 -3.17
C LYS A 111 8.72 -16.00 -4.28
N SER A 112 7.43 -15.95 -4.62
CA SER A 112 6.90 -14.85 -5.40
C SER A 112 6.52 -13.68 -4.49
N LYS A 113 6.66 -12.45 -5.01
CA LYS A 113 6.34 -11.23 -4.30
C LYS A 113 4.97 -11.28 -3.63
N SER A 114 4.92 -11.00 -2.34
CA SER A 114 3.67 -10.93 -1.57
C SER A 114 3.74 -9.88 -0.47
N MET A 115 2.81 -8.92 -0.50
CA MET A 115 2.72 -7.90 0.56
C MET A 115 2.42 -8.48 1.94
N VAL A 116 1.73 -9.62 2.01
CA VAL A 116 1.42 -10.27 3.30
C VAL A 116 2.65 -10.96 3.87
N THR A 117 3.48 -11.59 3.03
CA THR A 117 4.74 -12.18 3.50
C THR A 117 5.74 -11.12 3.97
N GLU A 118 5.76 -9.95 3.33
CA GLU A 118 6.52 -8.80 3.80
C GLU A 118 5.97 -8.25 5.14
N GLU A 119 4.65 -8.20 5.28
CA GLU A 119 3.97 -7.75 6.51
C GLU A 119 4.37 -8.58 7.73
N ILE A 120 4.50 -9.89 7.57
CA ILE A 120 4.93 -10.80 8.63
C ILE A 120 6.45 -10.96 8.70
N ASN A 121 7.21 -10.24 7.87
CA ASN A 121 8.67 -10.30 7.79
C ASN A 121 9.21 -11.74 7.58
N LEU A 122 8.55 -12.48 6.69
CA LEU A 122 8.75 -13.92 6.52
C LEU A 122 10.18 -14.27 6.12
N ASN A 123 10.79 -13.52 5.18
CA ASN A 123 12.15 -13.81 4.69
C ASN A 123 13.15 -13.83 5.86
N ALA A 124 13.18 -12.79 6.68
CA ALA A 124 14.10 -12.73 7.82
C ALA A 124 13.86 -13.85 8.85
N VAL A 125 12.59 -14.26 9.01
CA VAL A 125 12.25 -15.39 9.90
C VAL A 125 12.81 -16.71 9.36
N LEU A 126 12.61 -16.99 8.08
CA LEU A 126 13.08 -18.21 7.43
C LEU A 126 14.61 -18.26 7.33
N GLU A 127 15.26 -17.15 6.97
CA GLU A 127 16.72 -17.02 6.92
C GLU A 127 17.33 -17.24 8.31
N SER A 128 16.73 -16.69 9.38
CA SER A 128 17.18 -16.92 10.75
C SER A 128 17.04 -18.38 11.21
N ALA A 129 16.13 -19.14 10.59
CA ALA A 129 15.94 -20.56 10.81
C ALA A 129 16.87 -21.44 9.95
N GLY A 130 17.70 -20.81 9.10
CA GLY A 130 18.70 -21.50 8.25
C GLY A 130 18.20 -21.87 6.85
N CYS A 131 17.04 -21.34 6.42
CA CYS A 131 16.57 -21.53 5.06
C CYS A 131 17.26 -20.54 4.10
N GLU A 132 17.55 -20.98 2.89
CA GLU A 132 17.90 -20.12 1.76
C GLU A 132 16.62 -19.65 1.09
N VAL A 133 16.29 -18.33 1.19
CA VAL A 133 15.09 -17.75 0.61
C VAL A 133 15.44 -16.93 -0.62
N ILE A 134 14.80 -17.22 -1.75
CA ILE A 134 15.09 -16.60 -3.05
C ILE A 134 13.83 -15.93 -3.58
N GLU A 135 13.88 -14.60 -3.71
CA GLU A 135 12.84 -13.82 -4.39
C GLU A 135 12.88 -14.08 -5.89
N THR A 136 11.71 -14.21 -6.49
CA THR A 136 11.59 -14.56 -7.91
C THR A 136 10.94 -13.49 -8.78
N ASP A 137 10.27 -12.49 -8.18
CA ASP A 137 9.89 -11.26 -8.87
C ASP A 137 11.16 -10.46 -9.17
N LEU A 138 11.36 -10.01 -10.40
CA LEU A 138 12.60 -9.35 -10.81
C LEU A 138 12.93 -8.12 -9.96
N GLY A 139 11.90 -7.33 -9.61
CA GLY A 139 12.08 -6.16 -8.76
C GLY A 139 12.53 -6.52 -7.34
N GLU A 140 11.87 -7.50 -6.72
CA GLU A 140 12.23 -7.99 -5.38
C GLU A 140 13.60 -8.69 -5.40
N TYR A 141 13.92 -9.46 -6.45
CA TYR A 141 15.22 -10.10 -6.61
C TYR A 141 16.36 -9.08 -6.69
N ILE A 142 16.17 -7.98 -7.44
CA ILE A 142 17.14 -6.87 -7.49
C ILE A 142 17.36 -6.27 -6.09
N LEU A 143 16.29 -6.07 -5.32
CA LEU A 143 16.37 -5.51 -3.97
C LEU A 143 17.01 -6.49 -2.99
N GLN A 144 16.69 -7.78 -3.08
CA GLN A 144 17.32 -8.84 -2.27
C GLN A 144 18.84 -8.90 -2.55
N LEU A 145 19.27 -8.89 -3.80
CA LEU A 145 20.67 -8.81 -4.16
C LEU A 145 21.35 -7.53 -3.68
N ASN A 146 20.63 -6.44 -3.54
CA ASN A 146 21.14 -5.18 -2.99
C ASN A 146 20.99 -5.08 -1.47
N ASP A 147 21.41 -6.12 -0.79
CA ASP A 147 21.46 -6.21 0.68
C ASP A 147 20.08 -6.05 1.35
N ASN A 148 19.04 -6.65 0.75
CA ASN A 148 17.64 -6.61 1.21
C ASN A 148 17.09 -5.18 1.31
N GLU A 149 17.39 -4.34 0.31
CA GLU A 149 16.86 -2.98 0.24
C GLU A 149 15.33 -2.99 0.21
N PRO A 150 14.65 -2.13 0.99
CA PRO A 150 13.20 -2.16 1.06
C PRO A 150 12.54 -1.70 -0.25
N PRO A 151 11.35 -2.23 -0.59
CA PRO A 151 10.61 -1.83 -1.77
C PRO A 151 10.09 -0.39 -1.66
N SER A 152 10.05 0.33 -2.79
CA SER A 152 9.55 1.71 -2.82
C SER A 152 8.11 1.84 -3.33
N HIS A 153 7.57 0.80 -4.00
CA HIS A 153 6.24 0.81 -4.59
C HIS A 153 5.59 -0.57 -4.55
N ILE A 154 4.28 -0.61 -4.35
CA ILE A 154 3.53 -1.87 -4.16
C ILE A 154 3.61 -2.82 -5.37
N ILE A 155 3.56 -2.29 -6.60
CA ILE A 155 3.59 -3.10 -7.83
C ILE A 155 4.91 -3.01 -8.61
N GLY A 156 5.79 -2.10 -8.26
CA GLY A 156 7.11 -1.93 -8.89
C GLY A 156 8.17 -1.68 -7.84
N PRO A 157 8.59 -2.71 -7.08
CA PRO A 157 9.41 -2.55 -5.88
C PRO A 157 10.71 -1.80 -6.14
N ALA A 158 11.39 -2.07 -7.24
CA ALA A 158 12.68 -1.46 -7.61
C ALA A 158 12.58 -0.21 -8.51
N MET A 159 11.40 0.45 -8.63
CA MET A 159 11.20 1.61 -9.50
C MET A 159 12.09 2.81 -9.20
N HIS A 160 12.70 2.85 -8.04
CA HIS A 160 13.65 3.89 -7.62
C HIS A 160 15.08 3.64 -8.12
N LYS A 161 15.32 2.54 -8.87
CA LYS A 161 16.61 2.22 -9.47
C LYS A 161 16.62 2.46 -10.99
N ASN A 162 17.76 2.83 -11.52
CA ASN A 162 17.98 2.87 -12.96
C ASN A 162 18.73 1.61 -13.45
N ARG A 163 18.79 1.43 -14.77
CA ARG A 163 19.42 0.28 -15.41
C ARG A 163 20.90 0.12 -15.02
N GLN A 164 21.64 1.23 -14.91
CA GLN A 164 23.03 1.16 -14.51
C GLN A 164 23.19 0.66 -13.07
N GLN A 165 22.37 1.13 -12.15
CA GLN A 165 22.37 0.64 -10.76
C GLN A 165 22.02 -0.86 -10.68
N VAL A 166 21.06 -1.32 -11.48
CA VAL A 166 20.73 -2.76 -11.58
C VAL A 166 21.92 -3.54 -12.11
N LYS A 167 22.57 -3.07 -13.18
CA LYS A 167 23.79 -3.67 -13.72
C LYS A 167 24.89 -3.76 -12.66
N ASP A 168 25.12 -2.70 -11.90
CA ASP A 168 26.16 -2.66 -10.86
C ASP A 168 25.87 -3.70 -9.76
N VAL A 169 24.62 -3.85 -9.33
CA VAL A 169 24.19 -4.89 -8.39
C VAL A 169 24.45 -6.28 -8.98
N PHE A 170 24.02 -6.55 -10.20
CA PHE A 170 24.21 -7.83 -10.87
C PHE A 170 25.69 -8.17 -11.09
N THR A 171 26.50 -7.18 -11.47
CA THR A 171 27.94 -7.35 -11.60
C THR A 171 28.59 -7.78 -10.29
N LYS A 172 28.21 -7.12 -9.19
CA LYS A 172 28.78 -7.37 -7.87
C LYS A 172 28.31 -8.71 -7.26
N LYS A 173 27.05 -9.10 -7.46
CA LYS A 173 26.41 -10.20 -6.72
C LYS A 173 26.28 -11.50 -7.51
N ILE A 174 26.08 -11.42 -8.83
CA ILE A 174 25.82 -12.58 -9.70
C ILE A 174 26.73 -12.61 -10.95
N ASN A 175 27.89 -11.95 -10.89
CA ASN A 175 28.94 -11.99 -11.91
C ASN A 175 28.50 -11.56 -13.32
N TYR A 176 27.57 -10.61 -13.43
CA TYR A 176 27.11 -10.07 -14.70
C TYR A 176 28.19 -9.18 -15.36
N GLN A 177 28.47 -9.38 -16.65
CA GLN A 177 29.55 -8.67 -17.36
C GLN A 177 29.12 -8.09 -18.71
N LYS A 178 27.80 -7.98 -18.98
CA LYS A 178 27.30 -7.45 -20.25
C LYS A 178 26.85 -5.98 -20.13
N SER A 179 26.05 -5.50 -21.07
CA SER A 179 25.58 -4.10 -21.10
C SER A 179 24.48 -3.82 -20.05
N ASP A 180 23.99 -2.59 -19.98
CA ASP A 180 22.83 -2.20 -19.16
C ASP A 180 21.50 -2.33 -19.94
N SER A 181 21.48 -3.13 -21.05
CA SER A 181 20.25 -3.43 -21.78
C SER A 181 19.27 -4.17 -20.88
N PRO A 182 17.99 -3.73 -20.79
CA PRO A 182 16.97 -4.42 -20.01
C PRO A 182 16.81 -5.89 -20.41
N GLU A 183 16.92 -6.19 -21.71
CA GLU A 183 16.79 -7.53 -22.26
C GLU A 183 17.91 -8.44 -21.77
N GLU A 184 19.15 -7.95 -21.78
CA GLU A 184 20.32 -8.74 -21.31
C GLU A 184 20.30 -8.92 -19.78
N LEU A 185 19.89 -7.90 -19.04
CA LEU A 185 19.72 -7.97 -17.58
C LEU A 185 18.62 -8.98 -17.21
N ALA A 186 17.46 -8.90 -17.84
CA ALA A 186 16.35 -9.82 -17.62
C ALA A 186 16.71 -11.25 -18.02
N TRP A 187 17.43 -11.43 -19.12
CA TRP A 187 17.89 -12.74 -19.56
C TRP A 187 18.84 -13.37 -18.54
N HIS A 188 19.80 -12.61 -18.01
CA HIS A 188 20.74 -13.10 -17.01
C HIS A 188 20.04 -13.49 -15.70
N ALA A 189 19.09 -12.68 -15.23
CA ALA A 189 18.27 -13.02 -14.08
C ALA A 189 17.49 -14.32 -14.31
N ARG A 190 16.90 -14.49 -15.51
CA ARG A 190 16.20 -15.72 -15.90
C ARG A 190 17.13 -16.95 -15.85
N GLU A 191 18.36 -16.85 -16.40
CA GLU A 191 19.32 -17.94 -16.37
C GLU A 191 19.73 -18.31 -14.94
N THR A 192 19.96 -17.31 -14.11
CA THR A 192 20.32 -17.50 -12.70
C THR A 192 19.18 -18.14 -11.92
N LEU A 193 17.99 -17.57 -12.00
CA LEU A 193 16.81 -18.05 -11.26
C LEU A 193 16.32 -19.42 -11.72
N ARG A 194 16.60 -19.83 -12.98
CA ARG A 194 16.17 -21.13 -13.49
C ARG A 194 16.62 -22.29 -12.59
N ASN A 195 17.88 -22.28 -12.17
CA ASN A 195 18.39 -23.32 -11.31
C ASN A 195 17.76 -23.30 -9.93
N GLU A 196 17.47 -22.10 -9.42
CA GLU A 196 16.82 -21.92 -8.12
C GLU A 196 15.42 -22.54 -8.09
N TYR A 197 14.61 -22.31 -9.13
CA TYR A 197 13.31 -22.97 -9.26
C TYR A 197 13.39 -24.49 -9.32
N LEU A 198 14.36 -25.04 -10.08
CA LEU A 198 14.49 -26.47 -10.29
C LEU A 198 15.02 -27.22 -9.06
N THR A 199 15.67 -26.53 -8.14
CA THR A 199 16.26 -27.11 -6.93
C THR A 199 15.55 -26.70 -5.64
N ALA A 200 14.46 -25.95 -5.75
CA ALA A 200 13.70 -25.52 -4.59
C ALA A 200 12.91 -26.66 -3.95
N ASP A 201 12.93 -26.70 -2.64
CA ASP A 201 12.16 -27.67 -1.84
C ASP A 201 10.71 -27.19 -1.65
N VAL A 202 10.55 -25.88 -1.43
CA VAL A 202 9.27 -25.26 -1.11
C VAL A 202 9.05 -24.00 -1.95
N GLY A 203 7.83 -23.86 -2.49
CA GLY A 203 7.34 -22.65 -3.11
C GLY A 203 6.45 -21.86 -2.15
N ILE A 204 6.69 -20.53 -2.05
CA ILE A 204 5.83 -19.65 -1.26
C ILE A 204 5.26 -18.56 -2.15
N THR A 205 3.93 -18.43 -2.14
CA THR A 205 3.23 -17.37 -2.86
C THR A 205 2.33 -16.55 -1.95
N GLY A 206 1.99 -15.34 -2.40
CA GLY A 206 0.81 -14.64 -1.91
C GLY A 206 -0.47 -15.17 -2.55
N CYS A 207 -1.52 -14.38 -2.42
CA CYS A 207 -2.81 -14.62 -3.07
C CYS A 207 -3.42 -13.27 -3.46
N ASN A 208 -3.76 -13.10 -4.73
CA ASN A 208 -4.54 -11.95 -5.15
C ASN A 208 -5.99 -12.10 -4.72
N PHE A 209 -6.58 -13.27 -5.00
CA PHE A 209 -7.94 -13.65 -4.60
C PHE A 209 -8.03 -15.17 -4.39
N ALA A 210 -8.80 -15.58 -3.38
CA ALA A 210 -9.15 -16.97 -3.14
C ALA A 210 -10.65 -17.18 -3.44
N VAL A 211 -10.98 -18.16 -4.30
CA VAL A 211 -12.35 -18.47 -4.69
C VAL A 211 -12.95 -19.45 -3.69
N ALA A 212 -13.93 -18.99 -2.90
CA ALA A 212 -14.48 -19.76 -1.79
C ALA A 212 -15.18 -21.05 -2.26
N GLU A 213 -15.94 -20.98 -3.36
CA GLU A 213 -16.69 -22.11 -3.91
C GLU A 213 -15.80 -23.30 -4.25
N THR A 214 -14.62 -23.05 -4.82
CA THR A 214 -13.75 -24.12 -5.36
C THR A 214 -12.51 -24.43 -4.53
N GLY A 215 -12.16 -23.54 -3.57
CA GLY A 215 -10.88 -23.63 -2.85
C GLY A 215 -9.67 -23.17 -3.67
N SER A 216 -9.91 -22.47 -4.77
CA SER A 216 -8.87 -22.07 -5.72
C SER A 216 -8.17 -20.78 -5.32
N ILE A 217 -6.85 -20.75 -5.50
CA ILE A 217 -6.01 -19.59 -5.25
C ILE A 217 -5.63 -18.95 -6.58
N CYS A 218 -6.00 -17.69 -6.77
CA CYS A 218 -5.69 -16.93 -7.98
C CYS A 218 -4.50 -16.00 -7.77
N LEU A 219 -3.54 -16.05 -8.68
CA LEU A 219 -2.39 -15.15 -8.80
C LEU A 219 -2.43 -14.39 -10.12
N VAL A 220 -2.07 -13.12 -10.05
CA VAL A 220 -2.02 -12.20 -11.19
C VAL A 220 -0.61 -11.65 -11.32
N THR A 221 0.08 -11.99 -12.40
CA THR A 221 1.45 -11.57 -12.66
C THR A 221 1.67 -11.27 -14.14
N ASN A 222 2.72 -10.48 -14.44
CA ASN A 222 3.19 -10.25 -15.82
C ASN A 222 4.52 -10.97 -16.12
N GLU A 223 5.11 -11.65 -15.15
CA GLU A 223 6.44 -12.27 -15.28
C GLU A 223 6.41 -13.78 -15.41
N GLY A 224 5.32 -14.45 -15.05
CA GLY A 224 5.23 -15.93 -15.00
C GLY A 224 6.07 -16.57 -13.88
N ASN A 225 6.69 -15.78 -13.02
CA ASN A 225 7.49 -16.27 -11.89
C ASN A 225 6.66 -17.04 -10.87
N ALA A 226 5.45 -16.55 -10.57
CA ALA A 226 4.56 -17.21 -9.63
C ALA A 226 4.11 -18.59 -10.11
N ASP A 227 3.95 -18.76 -11.43
CA ASP A 227 3.59 -20.05 -12.05
C ASP A 227 4.69 -21.09 -11.79
N LEU A 228 5.96 -20.69 -11.96
CA LEU A 228 7.09 -21.59 -11.69
C LEU A 228 7.24 -21.89 -10.19
N VAL A 229 6.96 -20.92 -9.32
CA VAL A 229 6.97 -21.14 -7.85
C VAL A 229 5.90 -22.13 -7.44
N MET A 230 4.72 -22.13 -8.09
CA MET A 230 3.64 -23.07 -7.77
C MET A 230 3.82 -24.44 -8.41
N ALA A 231 4.41 -24.51 -9.62
CA ALA A 231 4.44 -25.75 -10.41
C ALA A 231 5.63 -26.66 -10.11
N LEU A 232 6.79 -26.10 -9.72
CA LEU A 232 8.03 -26.86 -9.64
C LEU A 232 8.35 -27.46 -8.26
N PRO A 233 8.23 -26.70 -7.15
CA PRO A 233 8.45 -27.27 -5.83
C PRO A 233 7.37 -28.28 -5.45
N LYS A 234 7.75 -29.30 -4.69
CA LYS A 234 6.82 -30.34 -4.24
C LYS A 234 5.84 -29.86 -3.19
N THR A 235 6.22 -28.88 -2.40
CA THR A 235 5.38 -28.27 -1.35
C THR A 235 5.10 -26.82 -1.71
N GLN A 236 3.84 -26.46 -1.80
CA GLN A 236 3.38 -25.09 -2.03
C GLN A 236 2.71 -24.53 -0.78
N ILE A 237 3.18 -23.37 -0.34
CA ILE A 237 2.55 -22.61 0.76
C ILE A 237 2.03 -21.29 0.20
N THR A 238 0.74 -21.05 0.31
CA THR A 238 0.13 -19.77 -0.06
C THR A 238 -0.25 -18.99 1.19
N VAL A 239 0.20 -17.74 1.27
CA VAL A 239 -0.06 -16.85 2.41
C VAL A 239 -0.99 -15.72 1.99
N MET A 240 -2.14 -15.58 2.65
CA MET A 240 -3.11 -14.55 2.31
C MET A 240 -3.69 -13.85 3.54
N GLY A 241 -4.07 -12.58 3.39
CA GLY A 241 -4.93 -11.92 4.37
C GLY A 241 -6.37 -12.47 4.28
N MET A 242 -7.05 -12.59 5.41
CA MET A 242 -8.39 -13.15 5.49
C MET A 242 -9.41 -12.42 4.60
N GLU A 243 -9.14 -11.19 4.21
CA GLU A 243 -10.00 -10.37 3.35
C GLU A 243 -9.90 -10.70 1.85
N ARG A 244 -9.00 -11.62 1.43
CA ARG A 244 -8.70 -11.88 0.01
C ARG A 244 -9.63 -12.86 -0.68
N ILE A 245 -10.82 -13.05 -0.19
CA ILE A 245 -11.80 -14.01 -0.69
C ILE A 245 -12.72 -13.35 -1.72
N VAL A 246 -13.14 -14.15 -2.69
CA VAL A 246 -14.27 -13.90 -3.60
C VAL A 246 -15.19 -15.13 -3.57
N PRO A 247 -16.50 -14.97 -3.77
CA PRO A 247 -17.45 -16.08 -3.76
C PRO A 247 -17.20 -17.13 -4.84
N THR A 248 -17.17 -16.67 -6.10
CA THR A 248 -17.11 -17.54 -7.30
C THR A 248 -16.10 -16.97 -8.33
N PHE A 249 -15.96 -17.65 -9.46
CA PHE A 249 -15.14 -17.19 -10.58
C PHE A 249 -15.74 -15.97 -11.31
N GLU A 250 -17.07 -15.78 -11.26
CA GLU A 250 -17.69 -14.60 -11.85
C GLU A 250 -17.25 -13.32 -11.15
N GLU A 251 -17.25 -13.29 -9.81
CA GLU A 251 -16.75 -12.14 -9.06
C GLU A 251 -15.23 -11.99 -9.19
N LEU A 252 -14.50 -13.11 -9.33
CA LEU A 252 -13.07 -13.08 -9.59
C LEU A 252 -12.77 -12.33 -10.90
N ASP A 253 -13.49 -12.62 -11.98
CA ASP A 253 -13.28 -11.98 -13.30
C ASP A 253 -13.44 -10.45 -13.22
N VAL A 254 -14.48 -10.00 -12.51
CA VAL A 254 -14.71 -8.57 -12.26
C VAL A 254 -13.51 -7.94 -11.55
N LEU A 255 -13.05 -8.56 -10.47
CA LEU A 255 -11.96 -7.98 -9.66
C LEU A 255 -10.59 -8.05 -10.35
N VAL A 256 -10.31 -9.09 -11.14
CA VAL A 256 -9.09 -9.20 -11.96
C VAL A 256 -9.11 -8.15 -13.07
N SER A 257 -10.25 -7.95 -13.71
CA SER A 257 -10.42 -6.90 -14.73
C SER A 257 -10.19 -5.50 -14.17
N LEU A 258 -10.72 -5.19 -12.98
CA LEU A 258 -10.50 -3.94 -12.27
C LEU A 258 -9.04 -3.79 -11.81
N LEU A 259 -8.43 -4.87 -11.32
CA LEU A 259 -7.05 -4.90 -10.86
C LEU A 259 -6.08 -4.54 -11.98
N SER A 260 -6.16 -5.22 -13.11
CA SER A 260 -5.24 -5.07 -14.24
C SER A 260 -5.30 -3.67 -14.86
N ARG A 261 -6.51 -3.17 -15.10
CA ARG A 261 -6.72 -1.82 -15.62
C ARG A 261 -6.24 -0.74 -14.65
N SER A 262 -6.48 -0.93 -13.36
CA SER A 262 -6.12 0.05 -12.34
C SER A 262 -4.63 0.06 -12.02
N ALA A 263 -3.96 -1.08 -12.09
CA ALA A 263 -2.55 -1.22 -11.73
C ALA A 263 -1.62 -0.69 -12.83
N VAL A 264 -1.79 -1.17 -14.06
CA VAL A 264 -0.87 -0.93 -15.16
C VAL A 264 -1.56 -0.56 -16.49
N GLY A 265 -2.89 -0.38 -16.49
CA GLY A 265 -3.67 -0.04 -17.69
C GLY A 265 -3.74 -1.19 -18.71
N GLN A 266 -3.70 -2.42 -18.26
CA GLN A 266 -3.88 -3.61 -19.10
C GLN A 266 -5.32 -4.12 -19.01
N LYS A 267 -5.89 -4.56 -20.13
CA LYS A 267 -7.20 -5.24 -20.14
C LYS A 267 -7.15 -6.55 -19.34
N LEU A 268 -6.11 -7.33 -19.60
CA LEU A 268 -5.76 -8.56 -18.90
C LEU A 268 -4.27 -8.55 -18.57
N PRO A 269 -3.84 -9.15 -17.48
CA PRO A 269 -2.43 -9.38 -17.19
C PRO A 269 -1.88 -10.45 -18.15
N SER A 270 -0.55 -10.62 -18.16
CA SER A 270 0.08 -11.68 -18.98
C SER A 270 -0.32 -13.08 -18.47
N TYR A 271 -0.45 -13.22 -17.15
CA TYR A 271 -0.80 -14.49 -16.52
C TYR A 271 -1.87 -14.24 -15.43
N VAL A 272 -2.91 -15.06 -15.50
CA VAL A 272 -3.90 -15.25 -14.42
C VAL A 272 -3.88 -16.75 -14.14
N THR A 273 -3.21 -17.13 -13.08
CA THR A 273 -2.98 -18.54 -12.76
C THR A 273 -3.79 -18.93 -11.55
N VAL A 274 -4.41 -20.09 -11.62
CA VAL A 274 -5.25 -20.63 -10.57
C VAL A 274 -4.70 -21.99 -10.13
N LEU A 275 -4.45 -22.12 -8.82
CA LEU A 275 -4.09 -23.38 -8.19
C LEU A 275 -5.26 -23.87 -7.34
N THR A 276 -5.67 -25.13 -7.56
CA THR A 276 -6.81 -25.73 -6.85
C THR A 276 -6.34 -27.02 -6.14
N GLY A 277 -5.68 -26.86 -5.00
CA GLY A 277 -5.17 -28.00 -4.22
C GLY A 277 -3.84 -28.58 -4.73
N PRO A 278 -3.38 -29.69 -4.14
CA PRO A 278 -2.25 -30.45 -4.63
C PRO A 278 -2.60 -31.15 -5.96
N ARG A 279 -1.58 -31.62 -6.70
CA ARG A 279 -1.76 -32.37 -7.94
C ARG A 279 -2.43 -33.73 -7.70
N ASP A 280 -3.18 -34.18 -8.68
CA ASP A 280 -3.78 -35.52 -8.67
C ASP A 280 -2.73 -36.60 -9.07
N GLU A 281 -3.04 -37.87 -8.75
CA GLU A 281 -2.18 -38.98 -9.12
C GLU A 281 -2.12 -39.11 -10.65
N GLY A 282 -0.92 -38.98 -11.21
CA GLY A 282 -0.65 -39.03 -12.65
C GLY A 282 -0.39 -37.69 -13.30
N ASP A 283 -0.59 -36.55 -12.59
CA ASP A 283 -0.20 -35.24 -13.07
C ASP A 283 1.34 -35.12 -13.15
N VAL A 284 1.81 -34.43 -14.17
CA VAL A 284 3.26 -34.31 -14.45
C VAL A 284 3.91 -33.22 -13.59
N ASP A 285 3.20 -32.16 -13.31
CA ASP A 285 3.66 -31.00 -12.56
C ASP A 285 2.62 -30.55 -11.50
N GLY A 286 2.98 -29.56 -10.70
CA GLY A 286 2.18 -29.09 -9.58
C GLY A 286 2.68 -29.67 -8.25
N PRO A 287 2.27 -29.06 -7.14
CA PRO A 287 2.70 -29.45 -5.80
C PRO A 287 2.08 -30.77 -5.37
N GLU A 288 2.88 -31.60 -4.69
CA GLU A 288 2.38 -32.83 -4.02
C GLU A 288 1.64 -32.49 -2.72
N ASP A 289 1.94 -31.33 -2.16
CA ASP A 289 1.43 -30.88 -0.87
C ASP A 289 1.12 -29.37 -0.92
N PHE A 290 -0.09 -28.99 -0.47
CA PHE A 290 -0.57 -27.62 -0.57
C PHE A 290 -1.06 -27.11 0.79
N HIS A 291 -0.51 -25.96 1.22
CA HIS A 291 -0.87 -25.29 2.46
C HIS A 291 -1.38 -23.87 2.20
N LEU A 292 -2.56 -23.55 2.73
CA LEU A 292 -3.14 -22.21 2.72
C LEU A 292 -3.07 -21.61 4.12
N VAL A 293 -2.26 -20.56 4.28
CA VAL A 293 -2.13 -19.82 5.54
C VAL A 293 -2.94 -18.53 5.45
N ILE A 294 -4.01 -18.45 6.22
CA ILE A 294 -4.93 -17.32 6.29
C ILE A 294 -4.56 -16.46 7.50
N VAL A 295 -4.14 -15.23 7.23
CA VAL A 295 -3.58 -14.32 8.25
C VAL A 295 -4.61 -13.27 8.67
N ASP A 296 -4.94 -13.23 9.94
CA ASP A 296 -5.69 -12.13 10.55
C ASP A 296 -4.78 -10.92 10.79
N ASN A 297 -3.82 -11.03 11.65
CA ASN A 297 -2.88 -9.98 12.02
C ASN A 297 -3.54 -8.60 12.24
N GLY A 298 -4.68 -8.60 12.98
CA GLY A 298 -5.45 -7.40 13.32
C GLY A 298 -6.59 -7.04 12.32
N ARG A 299 -6.77 -7.78 11.24
CA ARG A 299 -7.84 -7.52 10.24
C ARG A 299 -9.24 -7.70 10.81
N SER A 300 -9.43 -8.64 11.72
CA SER A 300 -10.71 -8.82 12.42
C SER A 300 -11.11 -7.61 13.26
N ALA A 301 -10.15 -6.97 13.92
CA ALA A 301 -10.39 -5.73 14.64
C ALA A 301 -10.73 -4.55 13.70
N ILE A 302 -10.09 -4.48 12.53
CA ILE A 302 -10.40 -3.48 11.49
C ILE A 302 -11.81 -3.73 10.93
N LEU A 303 -12.19 -5.00 10.69
CA LEU A 303 -13.49 -5.40 10.18
C LEU A 303 -14.64 -4.95 11.09
N GLY A 304 -14.46 -5.07 12.40
CA GLY A 304 -15.42 -4.63 13.42
C GLY A 304 -15.44 -3.12 13.68
N GLY A 305 -14.54 -2.35 13.04
CA GLY A 305 -14.30 -0.94 13.33
C GLY A 305 -14.76 0.02 12.24
N GLU A 306 -14.52 1.30 12.51
CA GLU A 306 -14.89 2.42 11.63
C GLU A 306 -14.01 2.50 10.35
N PHE A 307 -12.93 1.73 10.27
CA PHE A 307 -12.01 1.66 9.14
C PHE A 307 -12.25 0.44 8.23
N ARG A 308 -13.36 -0.25 8.44
CA ARG A 308 -13.70 -1.50 7.75
C ARG A 308 -13.50 -1.47 6.24
N SER A 309 -13.89 -0.38 5.57
CA SER A 309 -13.80 -0.24 4.12
C SER A 309 -12.37 -0.35 3.56
N ILE A 310 -11.32 -0.20 4.39
CA ILE A 310 -9.94 -0.38 3.95
C ILE A 310 -9.64 -1.83 3.53
N LEU A 311 -10.36 -2.80 4.11
CA LEU A 311 -10.24 -4.23 3.77
C LEU A 311 -10.80 -4.58 2.40
N GLN A 312 -11.56 -3.69 1.75
CA GLN A 312 -11.98 -3.85 0.35
C GLN A 312 -10.78 -3.78 -0.62
N CYS A 313 -9.64 -3.27 -0.19
CA CYS A 313 -8.50 -2.98 -1.05
C CYS A 313 -7.98 -4.21 -1.82
N ILE A 314 -7.93 -4.11 -3.15
CA ILE A 314 -7.39 -5.14 -4.06
C ILE A 314 -5.89 -4.98 -4.36
N ARG A 315 -5.19 -4.06 -3.71
CA ARG A 315 -3.74 -3.81 -3.83
C ARG A 315 -3.25 -3.39 -5.22
N CYS A 316 -4.07 -2.73 -6.02
CA CYS A 316 -3.74 -2.28 -7.39
C CYS A 316 -2.79 -1.07 -7.47
N ALA A 317 -2.47 -0.41 -6.35
CA ALA A 317 -1.65 0.81 -6.28
C ALA A 317 -2.18 2.04 -7.06
N ALA A 318 -3.40 2.04 -7.60
CA ALA A 318 -3.95 3.20 -8.31
C ALA A 318 -3.95 4.48 -7.47
N CYS A 319 -4.22 4.38 -6.17
CA CYS A 319 -4.15 5.51 -5.24
C CYS A 319 -2.73 6.06 -5.06
N VAL A 320 -1.70 5.21 -5.16
CA VAL A 320 -0.28 5.59 -5.11
C VAL A 320 0.10 6.37 -6.36
N ASN A 321 -0.37 5.89 -7.53
CA ASN A 321 -0.06 6.46 -8.84
C ASN A 321 -0.69 7.84 -9.10
N VAL A 322 -1.63 8.29 -8.26
CA VAL A 322 -2.24 9.64 -8.37
C VAL A 322 -1.86 10.56 -7.21
N CYS A 323 -1.11 10.07 -6.22
CA CYS A 323 -0.84 10.82 -4.99
C CYS A 323 0.23 11.89 -5.18
N PRO A 324 -0.09 13.19 -4.97
CA PRO A 324 0.90 14.26 -5.09
C PRO A 324 1.98 14.20 -3.99
N VAL A 325 1.64 13.70 -2.80
CA VAL A 325 2.63 13.55 -1.72
C VAL A 325 3.63 12.47 -2.07
N TYR A 326 3.16 11.27 -2.44
CA TYR A 326 4.03 10.17 -2.87
C TYR A 326 4.97 10.60 -4.04
N ARG A 327 4.45 11.39 -4.99
CA ARG A 327 5.21 11.96 -6.11
C ARG A 327 6.47 12.72 -5.68
N HIS A 328 6.41 13.36 -4.52
CA HIS A 328 7.48 14.23 -4.04
C HIS A 328 8.43 13.57 -3.03
N VAL A 329 7.89 12.66 -2.22
CA VAL A 329 8.67 12.06 -1.11
C VAL A 329 9.11 10.62 -1.39
N GLY A 330 8.47 9.94 -2.35
CA GLY A 330 8.73 8.53 -2.65
C GLY A 330 8.21 7.55 -1.60
N GLY A 331 8.35 6.24 -1.87
CA GLY A 331 7.82 5.19 -1.02
C GLY A 331 8.56 5.02 0.31
N HIS A 332 9.88 5.10 0.30
CA HIS A 332 10.72 4.90 1.49
C HIS A 332 10.40 5.89 2.61
N SER A 333 9.95 7.11 2.26
CA SER A 333 9.55 8.13 3.25
C SER A 333 8.41 7.68 4.17
N TYR A 334 7.58 6.72 3.72
CA TYR A 334 6.51 6.17 4.56
C TYR A 334 7.04 5.29 5.69
N GLY A 335 8.26 4.74 5.58
CA GLY A 335 8.85 3.86 6.59
C GLY A 335 8.00 2.61 6.87
N SER A 336 7.27 2.16 5.88
CA SER A 336 6.39 0.99 5.92
C SER A 336 6.43 0.28 4.57
N ILE A 337 6.24 -1.03 4.57
CA ILE A 337 6.05 -1.82 3.35
C ILE A 337 4.85 -1.34 2.53
N TYR A 338 3.84 -0.78 3.18
CA TYR A 338 2.69 -0.14 2.54
C TYR A 338 2.95 1.36 2.37
N SER A 339 3.20 1.81 1.16
CA SER A 339 3.42 3.22 0.84
C SER A 339 2.17 3.90 0.25
N GLY A 340 2.18 5.23 0.18
CA GLY A 340 1.11 6.03 -0.39
C GLY A 340 -0.17 6.07 0.45
N PRO A 341 -1.31 6.50 -0.14
CA PRO A 341 -2.56 6.67 0.61
C PRO A 341 -3.09 5.41 1.28
N ILE A 342 -2.98 4.24 0.60
CA ILE A 342 -3.38 2.96 1.20
C ILE A 342 -2.53 2.63 2.42
N GLY A 343 -1.21 2.84 2.36
CA GLY A 343 -0.31 2.62 3.47
C GLY A 343 -0.54 3.60 4.61
N ALA A 344 -0.82 4.86 4.30
CA ALA A 344 -1.12 5.87 5.31
C ALA A 344 -2.40 5.58 6.12
N VAL A 345 -3.34 4.79 5.56
CA VAL A 345 -4.50 4.28 6.30
C VAL A 345 -4.21 2.93 6.96
N LEU A 346 -3.61 1.98 6.23
CA LEU A 346 -3.49 0.61 6.70
C LEU A 346 -2.39 0.42 7.77
N SER A 347 -1.23 1.08 7.61
CA SER A 347 -0.09 0.88 8.52
C SER A 347 -0.39 1.26 9.97
N PRO A 348 -1.09 2.38 10.28
CA PRO A 348 -1.50 2.67 11.66
C PRO A 348 -2.47 1.65 12.26
N LEU A 349 -3.28 0.98 11.43
CA LEU A 349 -4.25 -0.02 11.89
C LEU A 349 -3.58 -1.36 12.22
N LEU A 350 -2.58 -1.77 11.46
CA LEU A 350 -1.87 -3.03 11.65
C LEU A 350 -0.68 -2.91 12.60
N GLY A 351 0.07 -1.80 12.53
CA GLY A 351 1.31 -1.59 13.29
C GLY A 351 1.22 -0.59 14.44
N GLY A 352 0.05 0.04 14.62
CA GLY A 352 -0.20 0.97 15.72
C GLY A 352 0.24 2.41 15.45
N TYR A 353 -0.29 3.32 16.29
CA TYR A 353 -0.04 4.77 16.16
C TYR A 353 1.31 5.21 16.76
N ASP A 354 2.02 4.36 17.47
CA ASP A 354 3.34 4.72 18.01
C ASP A 354 4.37 4.86 16.90
N ASP A 355 4.33 3.95 15.93
CA ASP A 355 5.25 3.95 14.79
C ASP A 355 4.73 4.75 13.57
N TYR A 356 3.40 4.88 13.42
CA TYR A 356 2.80 5.34 12.15
C TYR A 356 1.87 6.55 12.29
N LYS A 357 1.84 7.26 13.42
CA LYS A 357 0.94 8.41 13.64
C LYS A 357 1.14 9.56 12.66
N GLU A 358 2.32 9.71 12.06
CA GLU A 358 2.62 10.75 11.08
C GLU A 358 2.03 10.45 9.69
N LEU A 359 1.84 9.18 9.33
CA LEU A 359 1.41 8.79 7.99
C LEU A 359 0.07 9.37 7.55
N PRO A 360 -1.00 9.44 8.38
CA PRO A 360 -2.24 10.10 8.01
C PRO A 360 -2.10 11.60 7.71
N TYR A 361 -1.01 12.22 8.15
CA TYR A 361 -0.70 13.62 7.83
C TYR A 361 0.10 13.79 6.54
N ALA A 362 0.65 12.70 5.98
CA ALA A 362 1.30 12.68 4.66
C ALA A 362 0.25 12.73 3.53
N SER A 363 -0.67 13.69 3.60
CA SER A 363 -1.76 13.85 2.66
C SER A 363 -2.21 15.30 2.56
N THR A 364 -2.53 15.72 1.33
CA THR A 364 -3.18 17.02 1.06
C THR A 364 -4.71 16.95 1.17
N LEU A 365 -5.29 15.79 1.40
CA LEU A 365 -6.73 15.51 1.41
C LEU A 365 -7.45 15.93 0.11
N CYS A 366 -6.76 15.89 -1.03
CA CYS A 366 -7.30 16.33 -2.33
C CYS A 366 -8.36 15.38 -2.93
N GLY A 367 -8.56 14.18 -2.38
CA GLY A 367 -9.56 13.21 -2.86
C GLY A 367 -9.12 12.33 -4.03
N ALA A 368 -8.04 12.65 -4.75
CA ALA A 368 -7.62 11.91 -5.94
C ALA A 368 -7.45 10.40 -5.73
N CYS A 369 -7.00 9.98 -4.56
CA CYS A 369 -6.85 8.57 -4.21
C CYS A 369 -8.20 7.83 -4.08
N THR A 370 -9.24 8.50 -3.61
CA THR A 370 -10.62 7.98 -3.55
C THR A 370 -11.22 7.86 -4.94
N GLU A 371 -11.06 8.88 -5.78
CA GLU A 371 -11.53 8.83 -7.17
C GLU A 371 -10.83 7.73 -7.97
N ALA A 372 -9.53 7.56 -7.75
CA ALA A 372 -8.77 6.54 -8.47
C ALA A 372 -9.06 5.11 -8.01
N CYS A 373 -9.69 4.90 -6.84
CA CYS A 373 -9.90 3.56 -6.29
C CYS A 373 -10.93 2.76 -7.10
N PRO A 374 -10.57 1.58 -7.64
CA PRO A 374 -11.49 0.77 -8.45
C PRO A 374 -12.60 0.10 -7.62
N VAL A 375 -12.47 0.07 -6.31
CA VAL A 375 -13.47 -0.47 -5.35
C VAL A 375 -13.93 0.62 -4.37
N LYS A 376 -13.86 1.86 -4.78
CA LYS A 376 -14.44 3.07 -4.14
C LYS A 376 -14.14 3.26 -2.65
N ILE A 377 -12.96 2.86 -2.16
CA ILE A 377 -12.56 3.12 -0.77
C ILE A 377 -12.43 4.63 -0.54
N PRO A 378 -13.10 5.21 0.48
CA PRO A 378 -13.04 6.64 0.77
C PRO A 378 -11.74 7.03 1.50
N LEU A 379 -10.58 6.81 0.85
CA LEU A 379 -9.25 6.93 1.45
C LEU A 379 -8.99 8.28 2.14
N HIS A 380 -9.41 9.39 1.52
CA HIS A 380 -9.19 10.72 2.08
C HIS A 380 -10.01 10.96 3.36
N GLU A 381 -11.19 10.38 3.46
CA GLU A 381 -12.03 10.43 4.66
C GLU A 381 -11.44 9.58 5.79
N LEU A 382 -10.94 8.38 5.46
CA LEU A 382 -10.26 7.50 6.42
C LEU A 382 -8.99 8.16 6.98
N LEU A 383 -8.23 8.91 6.14
CA LEU A 383 -7.08 9.69 6.61
C LEU A 383 -7.49 10.79 7.60
N LEU A 384 -8.59 11.48 7.32
CA LEU A 384 -9.13 12.49 8.25
C LEU A 384 -9.59 11.83 9.56
N LYS A 385 -10.23 10.68 9.48
CA LYS A 385 -10.66 9.90 10.65
C LYS A 385 -9.47 9.45 11.51
N HIS A 386 -8.38 9.01 10.91
CA HIS A 386 -7.14 8.73 11.65
C HIS A 386 -6.64 9.94 12.42
N ARG A 387 -6.63 11.13 11.80
CA ARG A 387 -6.22 12.37 12.49
C ARG A 387 -7.10 12.65 13.70
N GLN A 388 -8.41 12.43 13.59
CA GLN A 388 -9.33 12.53 14.71
C GLN A 388 -8.98 11.52 15.82
N VAL A 389 -8.80 10.24 15.49
CA VAL A 389 -8.43 9.20 16.45
C VAL A 389 -7.12 9.53 17.16
N ILE A 390 -6.09 9.96 16.44
CA ILE A 390 -4.79 10.35 17.00
C ILE A 390 -4.91 11.46 18.03
N VAL A 391 -5.77 12.46 17.75
CA VAL A 391 -5.95 13.62 18.64
C VAL A 391 -6.87 13.29 19.83
N GLU A 392 -8.02 12.66 19.56
CA GLU A 392 -9.10 12.50 20.55
C GLU A 392 -8.97 11.21 21.38
N LYS A 393 -8.72 10.07 20.73
CA LYS A 393 -8.66 8.76 21.39
C LYS A 393 -7.25 8.44 21.91
N GLU A 394 -6.24 8.59 21.04
CA GLU A 394 -4.86 8.28 21.39
C GLU A 394 -4.15 9.38 22.20
N GLY A 395 -4.71 10.59 22.17
CA GLY A 395 -4.17 11.73 22.92
C GLY A 395 -2.76 12.17 22.50
N LYS A 396 -2.30 11.77 21.32
CA LYS A 396 -0.90 11.96 20.86
C LYS A 396 -0.60 13.33 20.23
N ALA A 397 -1.58 14.24 20.19
CA ALA A 397 -1.32 15.61 19.74
C ALA A 397 -0.47 16.40 20.77
N PRO A 398 0.45 17.28 20.32
CA PRO A 398 1.22 18.15 21.20
C PRO A 398 0.33 19.01 22.11
N ILE A 399 0.76 19.21 23.35
CA ILE A 399 -0.01 20.01 24.33
C ILE A 399 -0.23 21.44 23.82
N SER A 400 0.77 22.03 23.16
CA SER A 400 0.69 23.36 22.56
C SER A 400 -0.41 23.46 21.50
N GLU A 401 -0.55 22.43 20.66
CA GLU A 401 -1.59 22.34 19.64
C GLU A 401 -2.97 22.20 20.28
N LYS A 402 -3.13 21.32 21.28
CA LYS A 402 -4.39 21.16 22.03
C LYS A 402 -4.84 22.48 22.65
N LEU A 403 -3.92 23.24 23.27
CA LEU A 403 -4.22 24.55 23.86
C LEU A 403 -4.59 25.58 22.80
N ALA A 404 -3.86 25.63 21.68
CA ALA A 404 -4.15 26.54 20.58
C ALA A 404 -5.53 26.28 19.97
N MET A 405 -5.87 25.00 19.73
CA MET A 405 -7.19 24.62 19.19
C MET A 405 -8.32 24.89 20.18
N LYS A 406 -8.11 24.68 21.48
CA LYS A 406 -9.10 25.09 22.51
C LYS A 406 -9.32 26.60 22.53
N ALA A 407 -8.24 27.38 22.47
CA ALA A 407 -8.34 28.84 22.43
C ALA A 407 -9.05 29.32 21.16
N PHE A 408 -8.74 28.73 20.01
CA PHE A 408 -9.44 29.00 18.77
C PHE A 408 -10.93 28.65 18.86
N GLY A 409 -11.26 27.45 19.36
CA GLY A 409 -12.65 27.01 19.53
C GLY A 409 -13.47 27.96 20.43
N LEU A 410 -12.92 28.38 21.59
CA LEU A 410 -13.55 29.35 22.48
C LEU A 410 -13.74 30.71 21.80
N GLY A 411 -12.74 31.20 21.08
CA GLY A 411 -12.78 32.45 20.33
C GLY A 411 -13.81 32.42 19.20
N ALA A 412 -13.89 31.33 18.46
CA ALA A 412 -14.81 31.15 17.32
C ALA A 412 -16.27 30.94 17.79
N ALA A 413 -16.48 30.19 18.88
CA ALA A 413 -17.81 29.91 19.42
C ALA A 413 -18.50 31.14 20.07
N SER A 414 -17.73 32.15 20.50
CA SER A 414 -18.24 33.34 21.13
C SER A 414 -18.29 34.55 20.18
N SER A 415 -19.47 35.04 19.86
CA SER A 415 -19.64 36.24 19.01
C SER A 415 -18.90 37.47 19.57
N SER A 416 -18.83 37.61 20.88
CA SER A 416 -18.15 38.72 21.55
C SER A 416 -16.63 38.59 21.46
N LEU A 417 -16.07 37.40 21.74
CA LEU A 417 -14.64 37.12 21.62
C LEU A 417 -14.16 37.22 20.16
N TYR A 418 -14.96 36.72 19.22
CA TYR A 418 -14.67 36.87 17.80
C TYR A 418 -14.65 38.33 17.34
N LYS A 419 -15.60 39.17 17.84
CA LYS A 419 -15.63 40.61 17.56
C LYS A 419 -14.38 41.31 18.11
N ILE A 420 -13.94 40.96 19.32
CA ILE A 420 -12.74 41.51 19.92
C ILE A 420 -11.51 41.08 19.15
N GLY A 421 -11.36 39.78 18.89
CA GLY A 421 -10.24 39.23 18.13
C GLY A 421 -10.12 39.83 16.73
N SER A 422 -11.24 39.96 16.00
CA SER A 422 -11.24 40.57 14.66
C SER A 422 -10.95 42.08 14.65
N LYS A 423 -11.13 42.80 15.77
CA LYS A 423 -10.70 44.19 15.92
C LYS A 423 -9.17 44.30 16.16
N ILE A 424 -8.63 43.37 16.96
CA ILE A 424 -7.22 43.42 17.39
C ILE A 424 -6.28 42.88 16.29
N ALA A 425 -6.73 41.87 15.54
CA ALA A 425 -5.90 41.17 14.57
C ALA A 425 -5.20 42.09 13.52
N PRO A 426 -5.88 43.06 12.89
CA PRO A 426 -5.22 43.95 11.94
C PRO A 426 -4.11 44.79 12.59
N THR A 427 -4.34 45.28 13.80
CA THR A 427 -3.36 46.10 14.53
C THR A 427 -2.17 45.26 15.00
N ALA A 428 -2.42 44.05 15.49
CA ALA A 428 -1.37 43.14 15.95
C ALA A 428 -0.50 42.60 14.79
N MET A 429 -1.05 42.44 13.59
CA MET A 429 -0.35 41.97 12.41
C MET A 429 0.32 43.10 11.61
N ASN A 430 -0.03 44.34 11.84
CA ASN A 430 0.50 45.48 11.10
C ASN A 430 2.05 45.57 11.08
N PRO A 431 2.78 45.30 12.19
CA PRO A 431 4.26 45.32 12.17
C PRO A 431 4.91 44.30 11.23
N PHE A 432 4.18 43.27 10.84
CA PHE A 432 4.67 42.21 9.97
C PHE A 432 4.18 42.36 8.52
N THR A 433 3.41 43.43 8.24
CA THR A 433 2.79 43.68 6.93
C THR A 433 3.67 44.58 6.09
N ILE A 434 3.94 44.15 4.84
CA ILE A 434 4.64 44.94 3.81
C ILE A 434 3.69 45.04 2.60
N GLY A 435 3.18 46.26 2.36
CA GLY A 435 2.14 46.47 1.36
C GLY A 435 0.81 45.81 1.77
N ASP A 436 0.33 44.86 0.97
CA ASP A 436 -0.92 44.11 1.17
C ASP A 436 -0.71 42.67 1.69
N LYS A 437 0.53 42.33 2.11
CA LYS A 437 0.91 40.97 2.44
C LYS A 437 1.88 40.87 3.62
N ILE A 438 1.97 39.68 4.19
CA ILE A 438 2.90 39.27 5.23
C ILE A 438 3.78 38.17 4.68
N SER A 439 5.06 38.50 4.43
CA SER A 439 6.05 37.55 3.89
C SER A 439 6.85 36.85 5.00
N LYS A 440 6.83 37.38 6.23
CA LYS A 440 7.49 36.80 7.42
C LYS A 440 6.58 36.92 8.62
N GLY A 441 5.73 35.92 8.81
CA GLY A 441 4.77 35.90 9.93
C GLY A 441 5.41 35.54 11.27
N PRO A 442 4.85 36.01 12.41
CA PRO A 442 5.31 35.64 13.74
C PRO A 442 4.79 34.26 14.18
N GLY A 443 5.52 33.60 15.09
CA GLY A 443 5.10 32.35 15.72
C GLY A 443 4.73 31.25 14.72
N PRO A 444 3.55 30.64 14.83
CA PRO A 444 3.11 29.57 13.90
C PRO A 444 2.99 30.02 12.44
N LEU A 445 2.76 31.31 12.18
CA LEU A 445 2.72 31.85 10.81
C LEU A 445 4.10 31.86 10.14
N LYS A 446 5.20 31.71 10.88
CA LYS A 446 6.55 31.65 10.31
C LYS A 446 6.66 30.49 9.32
N ALA A 447 6.30 29.29 9.73
CA ALA A 447 6.32 28.10 8.87
C ALA A 447 5.38 28.25 7.65
N TRP A 448 4.23 28.88 7.82
CA TRP A 448 3.30 29.14 6.72
C TRP A 448 3.87 30.12 5.70
N THR A 449 4.56 31.18 6.16
CA THR A 449 5.09 32.25 5.32
C THR A 449 6.49 31.93 4.77
N GLU A 450 7.03 30.76 5.02
CA GLU A 450 8.34 30.33 4.52
C GLU A 450 8.33 30.07 3.01
N ILE A 451 7.21 29.59 2.47
CA ILE A 451 7.03 29.21 1.06
C ILE A 451 5.87 29.93 0.37
N ARG A 452 5.14 30.77 1.09
CA ARG A 452 3.98 31.53 0.58
C ARG A 452 3.79 32.81 1.36
N GLU A 453 3.05 33.74 0.78
CA GLU A 453 2.68 34.98 1.43
C GLU A 453 1.28 34.86 2.05
N PHE A 454 1.08 35.50 3.19
CA PHE A 454 -0.22 35.61 3.84
C PHE A 454 -0.82 36.98 3.55
N PRO A 455 -2.07 37.11 3.09
CA PRO A 455 -2.69 38.41 2.83
C PRO A 455 -2.80 39.22 4.14
N ALA A 456 -2.50 40.49 4.05
CA ALA A 456 -2.66 41.38 5.18
C ALA A 456 -4.13 41.47 5.61
N PRO A 457 -4.44 41.48 6.94
CA PRO A 457 -5.79 41.66 7.39
C PRO A 457 -6.35 42.99 6.91
N HIS A 458 -7.55 42.99 6.32
CA HIS A 458 -8.19 44.18 5.85
C HIS A 458 -8.54 45.10 7.03
N LYS A 459 -8.37 46.42 6.89
CA LYS A 459 -8.63 47.40 7.94
C LYS A 459 -10.11 47.43 8.33
N GLU A 460 -10.99 47.40 7.34
CA GLU A 460 -12.42 47.28 7.57
C GLU A 460 -12.81 45.82 7.69
N ARG A 461 -13.50 45.45 8.75
CA ARG A 461 -13.97 44.07 8.95
C ARG A 461 -15.14 43.78 8.02
N PHE A 462 -15.22 42.58 7.52
CA PHE A 462 -16.33 42.10 6.68
C PHE A 462 -17.70 42.37 7.30
N ARG A 463 -17.88 42.18 8.64
CA ARG A 463 -19.14 42.44 9.32
C ARG A 463 -19.53 43.94 9.34
N ASP A 464 -18.57 44.82 9.39
CA ASP A 464 -18.83 46.28 9.37
C ASP A 464 -19.15 46.73 7.94
N TRP A 465 -18.37 46.28 6.97
CA TRP A 465 -18.65 46.47 5.55
C TRP A 465 -20.06 45.92 5.18
N PHE A 466 -20.37 44.67 5.58
CA PHE A 466 -21.65 44.02 5.28
C PHE A 466 -22.86 44.79 5.81
N LYS A 467 -22.75 45.38 7.01
CA LYS A 467 -23.81 46.23 7.61
C LYS A 467 -23.98 47.56 6.85
N ASN A 468 -22.89 48.13 6.37
CA ASN A 468 -22.84 49.44 5.77
C ASN A 468 -22.97 49.39 4.23
N ARG A 469 -23.12 48.19 3.65
CA ARG A 469 -23.31 48.08 2.20
C ARG A 469 -24.59 48.74 1.72
N PRO A 470 -24.61 49.40 0.56
CA PRO A 470 -25.85 49.92 -0.04
C PRO A 470 -26.82 48.77 -0.28
N GLU A 471 -28.11 48.95 0.07
CA GLU A 471 -29.15 47.99 -0.29
C GLU A 471 -29.27 48.00 -1.82
N GLY A 472 -28.90 46.88 -2.49
CA GLY A 472 -29.05 46.70 -3.94
C GLY A 472 -27.76 46.58 -4.73
N GLY A 473 -26.58 46.41 -4.13
CA GLY A 473 -25.36 46.08 -4.87
C GLY A 473 -25.28 44.57 -5.11
N GLU A 474 -25.36 44.16 -6.42
CA GLU A 474 -24.97 42.83 -6.91
C GLU A 474 -23.52 42.52 -6.61
#